data_9c3db51c8e1be5650c53e1acf88dcba1
#
_entry.id   9c3db51c8e1be5650c53e1acf88dcba1
#
_cell.length_a   1.000
_cell.length_b   1.000
_cell.length_c   1.000
_cell.angle_alpha   90.00
_cell.angle_beta   90.00
_cell.angle_gamma   90.00
#
_symmetry.space_group_name_H-M   'P 1'
#
loop_
_entity.id
_entity.type
_entity.pdbx_description
1 polymer ?
#
loop_
_entity_poly.entity_id
_entity_poly.type
_entity_poly.pdbx_seq_one_letter_code
_entity_poly.pdbx_strand_id
1 'polypeptide(L)'
;MHIVILGLGPSLQEYVNIVKRLGDRKAFADQVYAINAVGSVIHCDLVFHMDDVRIQEIRAAKRPESNIAKMLAWIKTHPGPVMTSIKHPDYPGLVEFPFEEVINSLGYAYFNNTAAYAMAYAIHMGATKITLFGCDYTYPNAHDAEKGKGCLEFWCGYAAARGIKLSVAKVSSLLDAYVPFDQKHYGYDLVNLKFSTENGHT
;
A
#
# COMPACT_ATOMS: atom_id res chain seq x y z
N MET A 1 13.40 7.70 7.97
CA MET A 1 13.15 7.34 6.57
C MET A 1 11.66 7.47 6.29
N HIS A 2 11.29 8.21 5.24
CA HIS A 2 9.91 8.35 4.78
C HIS A 2 9.65 7.40 3.60
N ILE A 3 8.71 6.46 3.77
CA ILE A 3 8.29 5.52 2.74
C ILE A 3 6.88 5.86 2.27
N VAL A 4 6.67 5.88 0.96
CA VAL A 4 5.36 6.01 0.33
C VAL A 4 4.92 4.66 -0.22
N ILE A 5 3.68 4.25 0.05
CA ILE A 5 3.08 3.03 -0.48
C ILE A 5 1.95 3.41 -1.44
N LEU A 6 2.00 2.89 -2.65
CA LEU A 6 1.11 3.25 -3.75
C LEU A 6 0.25 2.05 -4.20
N GLY A 7 -1.05 2.16 -4.06
CA GLY A 7 -2.05 1.28 -4.68
C GLY A 7 -2.68 1.90 -5.94
N LEU A 8 -3.60 1.17 -6.59
CA LEU A 8 -4.29 1.60 -7.83
C LEU A 8 -5.59 2.37 -7.60
N GLY A 9 -5.96 2.65 -6.35
CA GLY A 9 -7.19 3.38 -6.05
C GLY A 9 -7.14 4.85 -6.50
N PRO A 10 -8.29 5.54 -6.51
CA PRO A 10 -8.41 6.92 -7.02
C PRO A 10 -7.49 7.92 -6.34
N SER A 11 -7.17 7.73 -5.05
CA SER A 11 -6.29 8.65 -4.32
C SER A 11 -4.82 8.62 -4.76
N LEU A 12 -4.42 7.69 -5.64
CA LEU A 12 -3.12 7.72 -6.32
C LEU A 12 -2.87 9.05 -7.02
N GLN A 13 -3.93 9.70 -7.52
CA GLN A 13 -3.82 11.00 -8.18
C GLN A 13 -3.26 12.10 -7.26
N GLU A 14 -3.50 12.03 -5.95
CA GLU A 14 -2.91 12.99 -5.00
C GLU A 14 -1.38 12.89 -5.01
N TYR A 15 -0.83 11.67 -4.99
CA TYR A 15 0.63 11.45 -5.09
C TYR A 15 1.19 12.02 -6.40
N VAL A 16 0.54 11.71 -7.53
CA VAL A 16 0.98 12.23 -8.84
C VAL A 16 1.02 13.77 -8.85
N ASN A 17 0.00 14.42 -8.29
CA ASN A 17 -0.06 15.88 -8.21
C ASN A 17 1.03 16.47 -7.30
N ILE A 18 1.34 15.79 -6.17
CA ILE A 18 2.42 16.21 -5.27
C ILE A 18 3.76 16.14 -5.98
N VAL A 19 4.08 15.00 -6.62
CA VAL A 19 5.36 14.82 -7.32
C VAL A 19 5.50 15.79 -8.50
N LYS A 20 4.43 16.00 -9.28
CA LYS A 20 4.44 17.02 -10.36
C LYS A 20 4.75 18.41 -9.83
N ARG A 21 4.19 18.81 -8.70
CA ARG A 21 4.45 20.12 -8.09
C ARG A 21 5.87 20.26 -7.54
N LEU A 22 6.43 19.17 -7.00
CA LEU A 22 7.79 19.16 -6.44
C LEU A 22 8.88 18.98 -7.50
N GLY A 23 8.51 18.46 -8.68
CA GLY A 23 9.44 18.16 -9.77
C GLY A 23 10.25 16.87 -9.60
N ASP A 24 10.36 16.35 -8.38
CA ASP A 24 11.07 15.11 -8.07
C ASP A 24 10.38 14.34 -6.93
N ARG A 25 10.23 13.03 -7.10
CA ARG A 25 9.70 12.13 -6.07
C ARG A 25 10.58 12.07 -4.81
N LYS A 26 11.89 12.22 -4.97
CA LYS A 26 12.85 12.23 -3.85
C LYS A 26 12.72 13.48 -2.97
N ALA A 27 12.15 14.55 -3.49
CA ALA A 27 11.78 15.71 -2.67
C ALA A 27 10.57 15.43 -1.75
N PHE A 28 9.81 14.36 -2.00
CA PHE A 28 8.65 13.98 -1.19
C PHE A 28 8.95 12.80 -0.25
N ALA A 29 9.66 11.78 -0.71
CA ALA A 29 9.92 10.56 0.06
C ALA A 29 11.29 9.95 -0.26
N ASP A 30 11.85 9.25 0.73
CA ASP A 30 13.11 8.52 0.57
C ASP A 30 12.94 7.29 -0.33
N GLN A 31 11.81 6.56 -0.15
CA GLN A 31 11.47 5.38 -0.94
C GLN A 31 10.00 5.37 -1.35
N VAL A 32 9.73 4.77 -2.49
CA VAL A 32 8.38 4.55 -3.03
C VAL A 32 8.18 3.07 -3.31
N TYR A 33 7.20 2.47 -2.66
CA TYR A 33 6.77 1.09 -2.83
C TYR A 33 5.49 1.06 -3.66
N ALA A 34 5.50 0.32 -4.75
CA ALA A 34 4.34 0.17 -5.63
C ALA A 34 3.69 -1.21 -5.43
N ILE A 35 2.36 -1.26 -5.46
CA ILE A 35 1.61 -2.51 -5.35
C ILE A 35 1.14 -2.93 -6.74
N ASN A 36 1.50 -4.15 -7.16
CA ASN A 36 1.07 -4.76 -8.40
C ASN A 36 1.36 -3.85 -9.63
N ALA A 37 0.34 -3.61 -10.46
CA ALA A 37 0.48 -2.85 -11.69
C ALA A 37 0.84 -1.37 -11.53
N VAL A 38 0.82 -0.80 -10.31
CA VAL A 38 1.30 0.59 -10.10
C VAL A 38 2.74 0.76 -10.54
N GLY A 39 3.57 -0.27 -10.31
CA GLY A 39 4.97 -0.24 -10.72
C GLY A 39 5.20 -0.12 -12.24
N SER A 40 4.18 -0.43 -13.06
CA SER A 40 4.27 -0.26 -14.52
C SER A 40 4.03 1.18 -15.01
N VAL A 41 3.46 2.02 -14.15
CA VAL A 41 3.08 3.42 -14.52
C VAL A 41 3.70 4.48 -13.63
N ILE A 42 4.22 4.11 -12.46
CA ILE A 42 4.90 5.02 -11.54
C ILE A 42 6.32 4.53 -11.27
N HIS A 43 7.29 5.42 -11.38
CA HIS A 43 8.66 5.10 -11.00
C HIS A 43 8.76 4.88 -9.48
N CYS A 44 9.17 3.68 -9.08
CA CYS A 44 9.26 3.24 -7.69
C CYS A 44 10.61 2.58 -7.39
N ASP A 45 10.93 2.41 -6.12
CA ASP A 45 12.15 1.77 -5.66
C ASP A 45 11.94 0.26 -5.45
N LEU A 46 10.69 -0.16 -5.18
CA LEU A 46 10.33 -1.54 -4.92
C LEU A 46 8.89 -1.80 -5.35
N VAL A 47 8.66 -2.93 -5.97
CA VAL A 47 7.31 -3.43 -6.32
C VAL A 47 6.95 -4.59 -5.40
N PHE A 48 5.72 -4.63 -4.93
CA PHE A 48 5.14 -5.77 -4.23
C PHE A 48 4.10 -6.44 -5.12
N HIS A 49 4.32 -7.71 -5.43
CA HIS A 49 3.41 -8.59 -6.15
C HIS A 49 3.37 -9.94 -5.44
N MET A 50 2.50 -10.06 -4.43
CA MET A 50 2.46 -11.22 -3.54
C MET A 50 1.62 -12.37 -4.07
N ASP A 51 0.95 -12.19 -5.21
CA ASP A 51 0.27 -13.30 -5.90
C ASP A 51 1.29 -14.27 -6.52
N ASP A 52 1.02 -15.57 -6.46
CA ASP A 52 1.82 -16.58 -7.16
C ASP A 52 1.68 -16.39 -8.68
N VAL A 53 2.80 -16.07 -9.34
CA VAL A 53 2.84 -15.81 -10.78
C VAL A 53 2.39 -17.01 -11.61
N ARG A 54 2.58 -18.26 -11.15
CA ARG A 54 2.10 -19.48 -11.83
C ARG A 54 0.59 -19.55 -11.85
N ILE A 55 -0.04 -19.22 -10.73
CA ILE A 55 -1.51 -19.15 -10.65
C ILE A 55 -2.02 -18.01 -11.56
N GLN A 56 -1.31 -16.90 -11.57
CA GLN A 56 -1.65 -15.78 -12.44
C GLN A 56 -1.47 -16.12 -13.93
N GLU A 57 -0.44 -16.89 -14.31
CA GLU A 57 -0.26 -17.40 -15.68
C GLU A 57 -1.42 -18.26 -16.14
N ILE A 58 -1.90 -19.17 -15.28
CA ILE A 58 -3.06 -20.02 -15.58
C ILE A 58 -4.33 -19.15 -15.80
N ARG A 59 -4.50 -18.10 -15.01
CA ARG A 59 -5.61 -17.15 -15.16
C ARG A 59 -5.48 -16.31 -16.42
N ALA A 60 -4.27 -15.83 -16.71
CA ALA A 60 -3.97 -15.04 -17.90
C ALA A 60 -4.16 -15.84 -19.20
N ALA A 61 -3.79 -17.11 -19.22
CA ALA A 61 -4.00 -17.99 -20.38
C ALA A 61 -5.48 -18.12 -20.76
N LYS A 62 -6.38 -18.08 -19.78
CA LYS A 62 -7.84 -18.10 -20.03
C LYS A 62 -8.40 -16.77 -20.55
N ARG A 63 -7.67 -15.66 -20.33
CA ARG A 63 -8.08 -14.29 -20.69
C ARG A 63 -6.84 -13.46 -21.07
N PRO A 64 -6.29 -13.65 -22.29
CA PRO A 64 -5.05 -13.02 -22.73
C PRO A 64 -5.08 -11.47 -22.72
N GLU A 65 -6.25 -10.88 -22.92
CA GLU A 65 -6.43 -9.41 -22.91
C GLU A 65 -6.65 -8.81 -21.52
N SER A 66 -6.64 -9.64 -20.47
CA SER A 66 -6.88 -9.19 -19.10
C SER A 66 -5.73 -8.30 -18.58
N ASN A 67 -6.05 -7.48 -17.58
CA ASN A 67 -5.03 -6.71 -16.87
C ASN A 67 -3.99 -7.60 -16.17
N ILE A 68 -4.36 -8.83 -15.78
CA ILE A 68 -3.45 -9.82 -15.21
C ILE A 68 -2.40 -10.21 -16.26
N ALA A 69 -2.82 -10.54 -17.50
CA ALA A 69 -1.89 -10.90 -18.57
C ALA A 69 -0.91 -9.76 -18.89
N LYS A 70 -1.41 -8.53 -18.97
CA LYS A 70 -0.57 -7.33 -19.21
C LYS A 70 0.43 -7.10 -18.07
N MET A 71 -0.02 -7.26 -16.84
CA MET A 71 0.85 -7.13 -15.66
C MET A 71 1.94 -8.20 -15.62
N LEU A 72 1.61 -9.47 -15.91
CA LEU A 72 2.61 -10.55 -15.97
C LEU A 72 3.64 -10.30 -17.08
N ALA A 73 3.20 -9.87 -18.27
CA ALA A 73 4.11 -9.53 -19.36
C ALA A 73 5.09 -8.43 -18.94
N TRP A 74 4.62 -7.42 -18.20
CA TRP A 74 5.47 -6.37 -17.64
C TRP A 74 6.43 -6.90 -16.58
N ILE A 75 5.96 -7.69 -15.59
CA ILE A 75 6.81 -8.26 -14.52
C ILE A 75 7.90 -9.13 -15.11
N LYS A 76 7.60 -9.89 -16.16
CA LYS A 76 8.55 -10.79 -16.84
C LYS A 76 9.78 -10.06 -17.42
N THR A 77 9.60 -8.81 -17.81
CA THR A 77 10.66 -7.97 -18.39
C THR A 77 11.21 -6.93 -17.40
N HIS A 78 10.60 -6.80 -16.23
CA HIS A 78 11.02 -5.83 -15.23
C HIS A 78 12.33 -6.28 -14.55
N PRO A 79 13.35 -5.43 -14.46
CA PRO A 79 14.66 -5.81 -13.89
C PRO A 79 14.60 -6.07 -12.37
N GLY A 80 13.52 -5.71 -11.71
CA GLY A 80 13.34 -5.83 -10.26
C GLY A 80 13.84 -4.60 -9.49
N PRO A 81 13.81 -4.68 -8.14
CA PRO A 81 13.25 -5.78 -7.36
C PRO A 81 11.71 -5.79 -7.35
N VAL A 82 11.13 -6.96 -7.52
CA VAL A 82 9.70 -7.23 -7.33
C VAL A 82 9.54 -8.25 -6.22
N MET A 83 9.09 -7.83 -5.05
CA MET A 83 8.81 -8.70 -3.90
C MET A 83 7.64 -9.61 -4.21
N THR A 84 7.83 -10.91 -3.97
CA THR A 84 6.82 -11.95 -4.22
C THR A 84 6.86 -13.03 -3.15
N SER A 85 5.84 -13.87 -3.10
CA SER A 85 5.81 -15.02 -2.19
C SER A 85 6.79 -16.13 -2.59
N ILE A 86 6.95 -16.38 -3.90
CA ILE A 86 7.78 -17.45 -4.43
C ILE A 86 8.45 -16.96 -5.73
N LYS A 87 9.77 -17.14 -5.84
CA LYS A 87 10.51 -16.88 -7.08
C LYS A 87 10.11 -17.82 -8.20
N HIS A 88 10.21 -17.32 -9.42
CA HIS A 88 9.98 -18.10 -10.60
C HIS A 88 11.11 -17.85 -11.62
N PRO A 89 11.72 -18.88 -12.23
CA PRO A 89 12.89 -18.73 -13.10
C PRO A 89 12.63 -17.86 -14.34
N ASP A 90 11.40 -17.85 -14.85
CA ASP A 90 11.03 -17.03 -16.02
C ASP A 90 10.79 -15.54 -15.69
N TYR A 91 10.95 -15.14 -14.42
CA TYR A 91 10.73 -13.79 -13.93
C TYR A 91 11.97 -13.32 -13.14
N PRO A 92 13.03 -12.89 -13.82
CA PRO A 92 14.34 -12.66 -13.21
C PRO A 92 14.37 -11.54 -12.18
N GLY A 93 13.42 -10.58 -12.24
CA GLY A 93 13.29 -9.47 -11.28
C GLY A 93 12.61 -9.85 -9.97
N LEU A 94 12.09 -11.07 -9.81
CA LEU A 94 11.42 -11.49 -8.59
C LEU A 94 12.41 -11.74 -7.45
N VAL A 95 12.07 -11.21 -6.28
CA VAL A 95 12.78 -11.42 -5.01
C VAL A 95 11.78 -11.95 -3.98
N GLU A 96 12.12 -12.99 -3.26
CA GLU A 96 11.24 -13.52 -2.22
C GLU A 96 11.13 -12.54 -1.06
N PHE A 97 9.90 -12.37 -0.60
CA PHE A 97 9.61 -11.59 0.59
C PHE A 97 10.26 -12.29 1.81
N PRO A 98 11.02 -11.57 2.64
CA PRO A 98 11.70 -12.17 3.80
C PRO A 98 10.70 -12.44 4.94
N PHE A 99 9.82 -13.41 4.72
CA PHE A 99 8.63 -13.64 5.53
C PHE A 99 8.95 -13.90 7.00
N GLU A 100 9.88 -14.83 7.25
CA GLU A 100 10.27 -15.19 8.63
C GLU A 100 10.93 -14.03 9.36
N GLU A 101 11.83 -13.30 8.69
CA GLU A 101 12.51 -12.15 9.27
C GLU A 101 11.54 -11.04 9.66
N VAL A 102 10.59 -10.74 8.76
CA VAL A 102 9.55 -9.72 9.01
C VAL A 102 8.66 -10.13 10.18
N ILE A 103 8.15 -11.39 10.19
CA ILE A 103 7.31 -11.87 11.29
C ILE A 103 8.07 -11.87 12.61
N ASN A 104 9.30 -12.38 12.64
CA ASN A 104 10.10 -12.44 13.86
C ASN A 104 10.37 -11.02 14.42
N SER A 105 10.58 -10.03 13.56
CA SER A 105 10.80 -8.65 13.99
C SER A 105 9.54 -7.93 14.47
N LEU A 106 8.37 -8.29 13.92
CA LEU A 106 7.11 -7.59 14.18
C LEU A 106 6.18 -8.36 15.13
N GLY A 107 6.31 -9.68 15.24
CA GLY A 107 5.51 -10.53 16.13
C GLY A 107 4.11 -10.90 15.60
N TYR A 108 3.77 -10.54 14.35
CA TYR A 108 2.46 -10.81 13.76
C TYR A 108 2.56 -11.32 12.32
N ALA A 109 1.70 -12.28 11.97
CA ALA A 109 1.58 -12.90 10.65
C ALA A 109 0.16 -12.70 10.09
N TYR A 110 -0.29 -11.44 10.00
CA TYR A 110 -1.63 -11.11 9.49
C TYR A 110 -1.54 -10.42 8.14
N PHE A 111 -1.67 -11.21 7.06
CA PHE A 111 -1.52 -10.75 5.68
C PHE A 111 -2.60 -11.34 4.79
N ASN A 112 -3.55 -10.56 4.34
CA ASN A 112 -4.58 -10.99 3.40
C ASN A 112 -4.63 -10.16 2.11
N ASN A 113 -3.68 -9.23 1.93
CA ASN A 113 -3.53 -8.46 0.71
C ASN A 113 -2.09 -7.92 0.58
N THR A 114 -1.69 -7.58 -0.65
CA THR A 114 -0.32 -7.11 -0.96
C THR A 114 0.05 -5.82 -0.22
N ALA A 115 -0.90 -4.92 0.04
CA ALA A 115 -0.63 -3.67 0.75
C ALA A 115 -0.17 -3.90 2.20
N ALA A 116 -0.72 -4.92 2.86
CA ALA A 116 -0.32 -5.31 4.21
C ALA A 116 1.15 -5.79 4.25
N TYR A 117 1.59 -6.57 3.25
CA TYR A 117 3.00 -6.96 3.12
C TYR A 117 3.91 -5.74 2.93
N ALA A 118 3.54 -4.82 2.04
CA ALA A 118 4.32 -3.59 1.82
C ALA A 118 4.41 -2.73 3.08
N MET A 119 3.31 -2.63 3.84
CA MET A 119 3.27 -1.89 5.10
C MET A 119 4.14 -2.53 6.18
N ALA A 120 4.02 -3.84 6.39
CA ALA A 120 4.84 -4.58 7.35
C ALA A 120 6.33 -4.49 6.99
N TYR A 121 6.67 -4.62 5.72
CA TYR A 121 8.04 -4.47 5.25
C TYR A 121 8.58 -3.05 5.49
N ALA A 122 7.78 -2.02 5.24
CA ALA A 122 8.18 -0.64 5.53
C ALA A 122 8.48 -0.42 7.03
N ILE A 123 7.68 -1.02 7.92
CA ILE A 123 7.90 -1.00 9.37
C ILE A 123 9.19 -1.74 9.73
N HIS A 124 9.38 -2.95 9.20
CA HIS A 124 10.58 -3.78 9.39
C HIS A 124 11.86 -3.04 8.95
N MET A 125 11.81 -2.33 7.83
CA MET A 125 12.92 -1.52 7.31
C MET A 125 13.20 -0.23 8.11
N GLY A 126 12.49 0.01 9.20
CA GLY A 126 12.72 1.15 10.09
C GLY A 126 12.18 2.47 9.54
N ALA A 127 11.05 2.46 8.83
CA ALA A 127 10.39 3.70 8.45
C ALA A 127 10.07 4.54 9.68
N THR A 128 10.30 5.84 9.60
CA THR A 128 9.88 6.82 10.62
C THR A 128 8.62 7.58 10.22
N LYS A 129 8.30 7.53 8.92
CA LYS A 129 7.06 8.04 8.35
C LYS A 129 6.60 7.13 7.21
N ILE A 130 5.31 6.84 7.15
CA ILE A 130 4.69 6.10 6.05
C ILE A 130 3.51 6.91 5.53
N THR A 131 3.40 7.04 4.20
CA THR A 131 2.26 7.68 3.55
C THR A 131 1.64 6.74 2.54
N LEU A 132 0.31 6.57 2.58
CA LEU A 132 -0.44 5.68 1.69
C LEU A 132 -1.30 6.48 0.71
N PHE A 133 -1.20 6.13 -0.58
CA PHE A 133 -2.04 6.63 -1.65
C PHE A 133 -2.56 5.46 -2.49
N GLY A 134 -3.76 5.57 -3.03
CA GLY A 134 -4.34 4.53 -3.88
C GLY A 134 -4.71 3.23 -3.15
N CYS A 135 -4.65 3.19 -1.82
CA CYS A 135 -5.08 2.08 -0.98
C CYS A 135 -6.51 2.32 -0.48
N ASP A 136 -7.46 2.57 -1.39
CA ASP A 136 -8.76 3.14 -1.06
C ASP A 136 -9.87 2.10 -0.83
N TYR A 137 -9.61 0.82 -1.18
CA TYR A 137 -10.56 -0.29 -1.00
C TYR A 137 -11.97 -0.02 -1.53
N THR A 138 -12.08 0.68 -2.67
CA THR A 138 -13.35 1.02 -3.34
C THR A 138 -13.77 -0.05 -4.36
N TYR A 139 -13.63 -1.33 -4.01
CA TYR A 139 -13.99 -2.45 -4.90
C TYR A 139 -15.51 -2.61 -4.98
N PRO A 140 -16.05 -3.12 -6.12
CA PRO A 140 -17.46 -3.49 -6.22
C PRO A 140 -17.87 -4.58 -5.23
N ASN A 141 -16.96 -5.49 -4.86
CA ASN A 141 -17.20 -6.51 -3.83
C ASN A 141 -16.85 -5.93 -2.45
N ALA A 142 -17.88 -5.51 -1.71
CA ALA A 142 -17.74 -4.92 -0.38
C ALA A 142 -17.02 -5.85 0.61
N HIS A 143 -17.28 -7.16 0.58
CA HIS A 143 -16.66 -8.11 1.48
C HIS A 143 -15.14 -8.23 1.29
N ASP A 144 -14.67 -8.26 0.04
CA ASP A 144 -13.22 -8.27 -0.25
C ASP A 144 -12.59 -6.92 0.11
N ALA A 145 -13.31 -5.82 -0.10
CA ALA A 145 -12.87 -4.49 0.28
C ALA A 145 -12.70 -4.37 1.81
N GLU A 146 -13.68 -4.82 2.58
CA GLU A 146 -13.64 -4.80 4.06
C GLU A 146 -12.49 -5.63 4.63
N LYS A 147 -12.31 -6.85 4.12
CA LYS A 147 -11.19 -7.73 4.54
C LYS A 147 -9.85 -7.06 4.28
N GLY A 148 -9.66 -6.52 3.08
CA GLY A 148 -8.42 -5.85 2.70
C GLY A 148 -8.17 -4.60 3.54
N LYS A 149 -9.19 -3.75 3.69
CA LYS A 149 -9.16 -2.55 4.51
C LYS A 149 -8.78 -2.87 5.95
N GLY A 150 -9.50 -3.77 6.61
CA GLY A 150 -9.25 -4.15 8.01
C GLY A 150 -7.84 -4.71 8.24
N CYS A 151 -7.32 -5.50 7.31
CA CYS A 151 -5.95 -6.00 7.41
C CYS A 151 -4.91 -4.87 7.31
N LEU A 152 -5.08 -3.93 6.38
CA LEU A 152 -4.16 -2.80 6.26
C LEU A 152 -4.31 -1.83 7.44
N GLU A 153 -5.50 -1.59 7.94
CA GLU A 153 -5.75 -0.76 9.12
C GLU A 153 -5.13 -1.34 10.39
N PHE A 154 -5.11 -2.67 10.54
CA PHE A 154 -4.33 -3.32 11.61
C PHE A 154 -2.86 -2.89 11.54
N TRP A 155 -2.23 -2.95 10.38
CA TRP A 155 -0.83 -2.55 10.22
C TRP A 155 -0.61 -1.05 10.36
N CYS A 156 -1.59 -0.23 10.00
CA CYS A 156 -1.58 1.22 10.27
C CYS A 156 -1.57 1.51 11.79
N GLY A 157 -2.47 0.86 12.53
CA GLY A 157 -2.51 0.95 14.00
C GLY A 157 -1.21 0.46 14.66
N TYR A 158 -0.67 -0.65 14.14
CA TYR A 158 0.61 -1.19 14.61
C TYR A 158 1.78 -0.22 14.38
N ALA A 159 1.84 0.42 13.21
CA ALA A 159 2.86 1.43 12.91
C ALA A 159 2.73 2.66 13.83
N ALA A 160 1.50 3.16 14.02
CA ALA A 160 1.22 4.28 14.91
C ALA A 160 1.62 3.99 16.36
N ALA A 161 1.33 2.78 16.87
CA ALA A 161 1.72 2.34 18.20
C ALA A 161 3.24 2.27 18.40
N ARG A 162 4.00 2.10 17.31
CA ARG A 162 5.48 2.16 17.30
C ARG A 162 6.04 3.58 17.09
N GLY A 163 5.20 4.60 17.10
CA GLY A 163 5.62 5.99 16.93
C GLY A 163 5.96 6.38 15.48
N ILE A 164 5.60 5.55 14.49
CA ILE A 164 5.78 5.87 13.08
C ILE A 164 4.70 6.88 12.67
N LYS A 165 5.11 8.00 12.08
CA LYS A 165 4.17 9.00 11.55
C LYS A 165 3.42 8.42 10.36
N LEU A 166 2.10 8.29 10.49
CA LEU A 166 1.24 7.77 9.44
C LEU A 166 0.49 8.90 8.75
N SER A 167 0.39 8.82 7.43
CA SER A 167 -0.47 9.69 6.62
C SER A 167 -1.21 8.85 5.57
N VAL A 168 -2.46 9.18 5.34
CA VAL A 168 -3.32 8.56 4.31
C VAL A 168 -3.83 9.67 3.41
N ALA A 169 -4.02 9.38 2.12
CA ALA A 169 -4.62 10.32 1.17
C ALA A 169 -5.98 10.84 1.68
N LYS A 170 -6.22 12.14 1.54
CA LYS A 170 -7.41 12.79 2.11
C LYS A 170 -8.74 12.25 1.60
N VAL A 171 -8.76 11.73 0.38
CA VAL A 171 -9.97 11.19 -0.26
C VAL A 171 -10.11 9.67 -0.07
N SER A 172 -9.19 9.03 0.65
CA SER A 172 -9.20 7.58 0.86
C SER A 172 -10.23 7.14 1.89
N SER A 173 -10.84 5.98 1.68
CA SER A 173 -11.68 5.32 2.67
C SER A 173 -10.88 4.68 3.81
N LEU A 174 -9.57 4.50 3.63
CA LEU A 174 -8.70 3.94 4.65
C LEU A 174 -8.66 4.87 5.86
N LEU A 175 -8.87 4.33 7.06
CA LEU A 175 -9.01 5.07 8.31
C LEU A 175 -10.06 6.20 8.24
N ASP A 176 -11.04 6.05 7.35
CA ASP A 176 -12.07 7.05 7.06
C ASP A 176 -11.51 8.45 6.81
N ALA A 177 -10.35 8.50 6.10
CA ALA A 177 -9.64 9.76 5.86
C ALA A 177 -10.49 10.81 5.12
N TYR A 178 -11.45 10.37 4.26
CA TYR A 178 -12.38 11.24 3.55
C TYR A 178 -13.47 11.83 4.43
N VAL A 179 -13.72 11.27 5.63
CA VAL A 179 -14.75 11.75 6.56
C VAL A 179 -14.21 12.97 7.30
N PRO A 180 -14.96 14.08 7.38
CA PRO A 180 -14.58 15.23 8.19
C PRO A 180 -14.34 14.85 9.66
N PHE A 181 -13.37 15.51 10.28
CA PHE A 181 -12.93 15.17 11.64
C PHE A 181 -14.06 15.17 12.66
N ASP A 182 -14.93 16.15 12.62
CA ASP A 182 -16.09 16.31 13.49
C ASP A 182 -17.17 15.22 13.32
N GLN A 183 -17.12 14.47 12.22
CA GLN A 183 -18.05 13.38 11.91
C GLN A 183 -17.46 11.97 12.19
N LYS A 184 -16.22 11.89 12.67
CA LYS A 184 -15.55 10.60 12.97
C LYS A 184 -15.86 10.04 14.36
N HIS A 185 -16.64 10.73 15.16
CA HIS A 185 -16.82 10.39 16.58
C HIS A 185 -18.21 9.82 16.81
N TYR A 186 -18.33 8.50 16.75
CA TYR A 186 -19.60 7.81 17.02
C TYR A 186 -20.22 8.26 18.34
N GLY A 187 -21.49 8.64 18.31
CA GLY A 187 -22.23 9.10 19.48
C GLY A 187 -22.03 10.57 19.85
N TYR A 188 -21.26 11.33 19.07
CA TYR A 188 -20.99 12.75 19.31
C TYR A 188 -21.52 13.67 18.21
N ASP A 189 -22.47 13.20 17.39
CA ASP A 189 -23.01 13.93 16.23
C ASP A 189 -23.67 15.28 16.59
N LEU A 190 -24.11 15.43 17.84
CA LEU A 190 -24.78 16.66 18.35
C LEU A 190 -23.88 17.46 19.30
N VAL A 191 -22.63 17.09 19.49
CA VAL A 191 -21.72 17.75 20.44
C VAL A 191 -20.62 18.47 19.68
N ASN A 192 -20.49 19.78 19.89
CA ASN A 192 -19.34 20.55 19.41
C ASN A 192 -18.09 20.21 20.22
N LEU A 193 -17.29 19.24 19.72
CA LEU A 193 -16.02 18.89 20.30
C LEU A 193 -14.98 19.93 19.88
N LYS A 194 -14.31 20.54 20.86
CA LYS A 194 -13.16 21.43 20.61
C LYS A 194 -11.89 20.63 20.87
N PHE A 195 -11.10 20.41 19.84
CA PHE A 195 -9.78 19.79 19.97
C PHE A 195 -8.71 20.85 19.79
N SER A 196 -7.66 20.81 20.61
CA SER A 196 -6.48 21.61 20.35
C SER A 196 -5.74 21.00 19.16
N THR A 197 -5.49 21.79 18.13
CA THR A 197 -4.77 21.38 16.92
C THR A 197 -3.25 21.29 17.13
N GLU A 198 -2.76 21.48 18.35
CA GLU A 198 -1.32 21.49 18.66
C GLU A 198 -0.62 20.13 18.49
N ASN A 199 -1.37 19.03 18.43
CA ASN A 199 -0.81 17.68 18.22
C ASN A 199 -1.16 17.10 16.85
N GLY A 200 -1.16 17.89 15.80
CA GLY A 200 -1.22 17.62 14.39
C GLY A 200 -1.24 16.16 13.86
N HIS A 201 -2.16 15.34 14.34
CA HIS A 201 -2.43 14.00 13.81
C HIS A 201 -3.81 14.02 13.17
N THR A 202 -3.84 14.45 11.91
CA THR A 202 -4.93 14.15 10.97
C THR A 202 -4.38 13.31 9.84
#